data_296ce2a6384d8ec62f36eec85f061087
#
_entry.id   296ce2a6384d8ec62f36eec85f061087
#
_cell.length_a   1.000
_cell.length_b   1.000
_cell.length_c   1.000
_cell.angle_alpha   90.00
_cell.angle_beta   90.00
_cell.angle_gamma   90.00
#
_symmetry.space_group_name_H-M   'P 1'
#
loop_
_entity.id
_entity.type
_entity.pdbx_description
1 polymer ?
#
loop_
_entity_poly.entity_id
_entity_poly.type
_entity_poly.pdbx_seq_one_letter_code
_entity_poly.pdbx_strand_id
1 'polypeptide(L)'
;MKKKVLALVLAGSMLAMTACGSSSDSDAEEETEEETEETEEESTEETEEETSEETSEEEESEEETAASDESFTIGICQLVQHDALDAATEGFIDTVTEYYGDNVTIDEQNAQNDTATCSTIVTGFVSNNYDLILANATPALQAAVAATSDIPILGTSVTDYATALDLDDFDGTTGMNVSGTSDLAPLDQQEDMILELCPDVEKVAVVYCSSEANSVYQADVIEGYLDEDGVAWAEFTFADSNDMQSVINSAVAECDVIYIPTDNTAASNMTIVSNITEPLGIPVFCGEENMTSVGGLATLSISYYDIGVAAGEMAIDILSNGTDVSTIPIGYAEEVTKEYNAEYAEAIGMEMPDDYVPIETDDEE
;
A
#
# COMPACT_ATOMS: atom_id res chain seq x y z
N MET A 1 -24.44 41.39 28.90
CA MET A 1 -24.54 41.15 30.37
C MET A 1 -23.74 39.91 30.67
N LYS A 2 -22.48 40.08 31.07
CA LYS A 2 -21.92 39.80 32.39
C LYS A 2 -22.05 38.34 32.86
N LYS A 3 -20.89 37.62 32.78
CA LYS A 3 -20.10 36.91 33.82
C LYS A 3 -20.67 35.54 34.24
N LYS A 4 -19.90 34.46 34.46
CA LYS A 4 -18.68 34.33 35.29
C LYS A 4 -17.90 33.05 34.95
N VAL A 5 -16.59 33.22 34.99
CA VAL A 5 -15.49 32.25 35.16
C VAL A 5 -15.65 31.51 36.49
N LEU A 6 -15.29 30.20 36.54
CA LEU A 6 -14.84 29.56 37.77
C LEU A 6 -13.74 28.56 37.48
N ALA A 7 -12.51 28.97 37.80
CA ALA A 7 -11.36 28.12 37.95
C ALA A 7 -11.38 27.43 39.33
N LEU A 8 -10.97 26.16 39.38
CA LEU A 8 -10.59 25.52 40.63
C LEU A 8 -9.28 24.77 40.45
N VAL A 9 -8.26 25.36 41.04
CA VAL A 9 -6.93 24.77 41.29
C VAL A 9 -7.02 23.98 42.59
N LEU A 10 -6.52 22.77 42.67
CA LEU A 10 -6.09 22.16 43.92
C LEU A 10 -4.77 21.39 43.70
N ALA A 11 -3.81 21.89 44.44
CA ALA A 11 -2.43 21.38 44.53
C ALA A 11 -2.30 20.34 45.66
N GLY A 12 -1.31 19.48 45.53
CA GLY A 12 -0.49 19.04 46.66
C GLY A 12 -0.66 17.62 47.16
N SER A 13 0.35 16.79 46.99
CA SER A 13 1.20 16.37 48.10
C SER A 13 2.30 15.40 47.67
N MET A 14 3.54 15.82 47.83
CA MET A 14 4.75 15.00 47.88
C MET A 14 4.69 14.10 49.12
N LEU A 15 5.23 12.89 49.02
CA LEU A 15 5.96 12.24 50.10
C LEU A 15 7.13 11.48 49.53
N ALA A 16 8.32 11.99 49.90
CA ALA A 16 9.60 11.32 49.79
C ALA A 16 9.78 10.42 50.99
N MET A 17 10.38 9.26 50.84
CA MET A 17 11.15 8.60 51.91
C MET A 17 12.44 7.98 51.33
N THR A 18 13.51 8.51 51.81
CA THR A 18 14.90 8.10 51.80
C THR A 18 15.13 6.92 52.75
N ALA A 19 16.12 6.05 52.44
CA ALA A 19 17.29 5.72 53.24
C ALA A 19 17.98 4.48 52.69
N CYS A 20 19.23 4.63 52.29
CA CYS A 20 20.50 4.23 52.99
C CYS A 20 20.69 2.72 53.06
N GLY A 21 21.78 2.22 52.65
CA GLY A 21 23.21 2.43 52.63
C GLY A 21 23.87 1.12 52.30
N SER A 22 24.96 1.14 51.82
CA SER A 22 26.37 1.17 52.27
C SER A 22 27.20 0.09 51.54
N SER A 23 28.12 0.54 50.74
CA SER A 23 29.59 0.37 50.75
C SER A 23 30.17 -1.04 50.82
N SER A 24 31.06 -1.38 49.94
CA SER A 24 32.52 -1.20 49.93
C SER A 24 33.12 -1.91 48.72
N ASP A 25 33.88 -1.20 47.92
CA ASP A 25 35.35 -1.09 47.90
C ASP A 25 36.07 -2.41 47.61
N SER A 26 36.85 -2.46 46.60
CA SER A 26 38.25 -2.23 46.37
C SER A 26 38.78 -2.95 45.14
N ASP A 27 39.43 -2.15 44.33
CA ASP A 27 40.83 -2.20 43.84
C ASP A 27 41.21 -3.40 42.96
N ALA A 28 41.60 -3.08 41.78
CA ALA A 28 42.87 -2.59 41.20
C ALA A 28 43.75 -3.64 40.56
N GLU A 29 44.25 -3.22 39.38
CA GLU A 29 45.58 -3.52 38.77
C GLU A 29 45.76 -4.90 38.15
N GLU A 30 46.46 -5.11 37.10
CA GLU A 30 47.32 -4.38 36.14
C GLU A 30 47.73 -5.37 35.04
N GLU A 31 47.91 -4.81 33.83
CA GLU A 31 48.93 -5.11 32.81
C GLU A 31 49.48 -6.54 32.63
N THR A 32 49.61 -7.01 31.39
CA THR A 32 50.83 -6.85 30.57
C THR A 32 50.69 -7.50 29.19
N GLU A 33 51.30 -6.83 28.24
CA GLU A 33 51.68 -7.12 26.86
C GLU A 33 52.49 -8.42 26.69
N GLU A 34 52.52 -8.88 25.43
CA GLU A 34 53.67 -9.23 24.56
C GLU A 34 53.16 -10.14 23.43
N GLU A 35 53.15 -9.68 22.22
CA GLU A 35 54.14 -9.71 21.11
C GLU A 35 54.77 -11.09 20.82
N THR A 36 54.76 -11.43 19.59
CA THR A 36 55.78 -11.76 18.58
C THR A 36 55.29 -12.90 17.64
N GLU A 37 55.33 -12.58 16.42
CA GLU A 37 56.20 -12.72 15.23
C GLU A 37 55.92 -13.96 14.35
N GLU A 38 55.66 -13.58 13.10
CA GLU A 38 56.20 -14.00 11.82
C GLU A 38 56.67 -15.45 11.60
N THR A 39 56.26 -16.02 10.46
CA THR A 39 57.18 -16.33 9.36
C THR A 39 56.42 -16.69 8.08
N GLU A 40 56.88 -16.03 6.98
CA GLU A 40 56.69 -16.32 5.59
C GLU A 40 57.31 -17.66 5.16
N GLU A 41 56.86 -18.21 4.08
CA GLU A 41 57.62 -18.71 2.90
C GLU A 41 56.67 -19.24 1.81
N GLU A 42 56.56 -18.64 0.78
CA GLU A 42 56.85 -18.62 -0.63
C GLU A 42 57.34 -19.97 -1.22
N SER A 43 56.68 -20.39 -2.34
CA SER A 43 57.31 -21.02 -3.50
C SER A 43 56.33 -21.26 -4.67
N THR A 44 56.55 -20.55 -5.66
CA THR A 44 56.44 -20.51 -7.09
C THR A 44 56.48 -21.82 -7.94
N GLU A 45 55.93 -21.62 -9.19
CA GLU A 45 56.27 -22.20 -10.50
C GLU A 45 55.53 -23.51 -10.88
N GLU A 46 55.17 -23.76 -12.09
CA GLU A 46 55.01 -23.10 -13.40
C GLU A 46 54.17 -24.02 -14.33
N THR A 47 53.42 -23.38 -15.22
CA THR A 47 53.04 -23.65 -16.62
C THR A 47 53.06 -25.08 -17.17
N GLU A 48 51.99 -25.48 -17.88
CA GLU A 48 51.98 -25.82 -19.30
C GLU A 48 50.58 -25.84 -19.92
N GLU A 49 50.43 -25.15 -21.06
CA GLU A 49 49.33 -25.13 -22.00
C GLU A 49 49.19 -26.49 -22.72
N GLU A 50 47.96 -26.91 -22.96
CA GLU A 50 47.58 -27.54 -24.22
C GLU A 50 46.12 -27.32 -24.59
N THR A 51 45.92 -26.79 -25.76
CA THR A 51 44.72 -26.51 -26.53
C THR A 51 44.08 -27.78 -27.05
N SER A 52 42.77 -27.90 -26.98
CA SER A 52 41.98 -28.56 -28.03
C SER A 52 40.51 -28.20 -27.99
N GLU A 53 39.99 -27.98 -29.17
CA GLU A 53 38.73 -27.43 -29.65
C GLU A 53 37.47 -28.21 -29.29
N GLU A 54 36.37 -27.38 -29.20
CA GLU A 54 35.01 -27.60 -29.67
C GLU A 54 34.23 -28.86 -29.22
N THR A 55 33.19 -28.63 -28.46
CA THR A 55 31.80 -28.89 -28.90
C THR A 55 30.83 -28.14 -28.00
N SER A 56 30.04 -27.25 -28.61
CA SER A 56 28.90 -26.61 -28.01
C SER A 56 27.79 -27.65 -27.81
N GLU A 57 27.47 -27.96 -26.59
CA GLU A 57 26.16 -28.45 -26.20
C GLU A 57 25.55 -27.38 -25.26
N GLU A 58 24.47 -26.75 -25.74
CA GLU A 58 23.56 -25.96 -24.94
C GLU A 58 22.94 -26.91 -23.91
N GLU A 59 23.46 -26.92 -22.69
CA GLU A 59 22.73 -27.38 -21.56
C GLU A 59 21.84 -26.21 -21.09
N GLU A 60 20.55 -26.26 -21.43
CA GLU A 60 19.50 -25.61 -20.65
C GLU A 60 19.67 -26.09 -19.21
N SER A 61 20.19 -25.24 -18.35
CA SER A 61 20.10 -25.45 -16.93
C SER A 61 18.65 -25.17 -16.53
N GLU A 62 17.83 -26.23 -16.48
CA GLU A 62 16.67 -26.23 -15.59
C GLU A 62 17.25 -26.03 -14.18
N GLU A 63 17.15 -24.82 -13.65
CA GLU A 63 17.24 -24.58 -12.22
C GLU A 63 16.06 -25.32 -11.58
N GLU A 64 16.30 -26.58 -11.17
CA GLU A 64 15.47 -27.20 -10.15
C GLU A 64 15.57 -26.32 -8.92
N THR A 65 14.55 -25.47 -8.71
CA THR A 65 14.28 -24.81 -7.43
C THR A 65 14.11 -25.94 -6.41
N ALA A 66 15.12 -26.13 -5.58
CA ALA A 66 15.04 -27.04 -4.44
C ALA A 66 13.99 -26.45 -3.48
N ALA A 67 12.75 -26.91 -3.60
CA ALA A 67 11.73 -26.65 -2.59
C ALA A 67 12.32 -27.10 -1.25
N SER A 68 12.48 -26.17 -0.31
CA SER A 68 12.85 -26.50 1.06
C SER A 68 11.72 -27.36 1.66
N ASP A 69 12.06 -28.38 2.46
CA ASP A 69 11.07 -29.17 3.21
C ASP A 69 10.38 -28.33 4.32
N GLU A 70 10.61 -27.02 4.36
CA GLU A 70 10.00 -26.10 5.33
C GLU A 70 8.61 -25.68 4.86
N SER A 71 7.67 -25.70 5.78
CA SER A 71 6.30 -25.25 5.54
C SER A 71 6.04 -23.92 6.23
N PHE A 72 5.36 -23.01 5.55
CA PHE A 72 5.06 -21.67 6.02
C PHE A 72 3.55 -21.43 6.18
N THR A 73 3.19 -20.57 7.11
CA THR A 73 1.82 -20.11 7.31
C THR A 73 1.77 -18.60 7.13
N ILE A 74 1.01 -18.14 6.14
CA ILE A 74 0.83 -16.73 5.80
C ILE A 74 -0.59 -16.31 6.17
N GLY A 75 -0.70 -15.22 6.93
CA GLY A 75 -2.00 -14.60 7.22
C GLY A 75 -2.24 -13.42 6.26
N ILE A 76 -3.41 -13.40 5.63
CA ILE A 76 -3.85 -12.29 4.79
C ILE A 76 -4.98 -11.54 5.48
N CYS A 77 -4.76 -10.26 5.78
CA CYS A 77 -5.79 -9.36 6.28
C CYS A 77 -6.18 -8.40 5.14
N GLN A 78 -7.27 -8.68 4.46
CA GLN A 78 -7.87 -7.79 3.47
C GLN A 78 -8.89 -6.87 4.14
N LEU A 79 -8.82 -5.56 3.85
CA LEU A 79 -9.70 -4.58 4.48
C LEU A 79 -11.17 -4.82 4.14
N VAL A 80 -11.47 -4.95 2.85
CA VAL A 80 -12.83 -5.09 2.34
C VAL A 80 -12.80 -5.85 1.01
N GLN A 81 -13.94 -6.37 0.61
CA GLN A 81 -14.07 -7.02 -0.69
C GLN A 81 -14.46 -5.98 -1.76
N HIS A 82 -13.61 -5.81 -2.74
CA HIS A 82 -13.86 -5.20 -4.04
C HIS A 82 -12.76 -5.65 -5.02
N ASP A 83 -13.03 -5.54 -6.31
CA ASP A 83 -12.25 -6.20 -7.36
C ASP A 83 -10.76 -5.87 -7.33
N ALA A 84 -10.37 -4.63 -7.04
CA ALA A 84 -8.96 -4.25 -6.95
C ALA A 84 -8.22 -4.97 -5.82
N LEU A 85 -8.79 -4.99 -4.58
CA LEU A 85 -8.16 -5.70 -3.48
C LEU A 85 -8.20 -7.22 -3.67
N ASP A 86 -9.29 -7.75 -4.27
CA ASP A 86 -9.41 -9.17 -4.59
C ASP A 86 -8.31 -9.57 -5.60
N ALA A 87 -8.07 -8.77 -6.65
CA ALA A 87 -7.01 -9.00 -7.63
C ALA A 87 -5.60 -8.97 -7.00
N ALA A 88 -5.31 -8.02 -6.11
CA ALA A 88 -4.02 -7.97 -5.40
C ALA A 88 -3.82 -9.18 -4.48
N THR A 89 -4.88 -9.64 -3.82
CA THR A 89 -4.85 -10.86 -3.00
C THR A 89 -4.62 -12.09 -3.87
N GLU A 90 -5.30 -12.20 -5.02
CA GLU A 90 -5.16 -13.30 -5.98
C GLU A 90 -3.73 -13.38 -6.52
N GLY A 91 -3.17 -12.26 -7.01
CA GLY A 91 -1.79 -12.22 -7.52
C GLY A 91 -0.77 -12.65 -6.48
N PHE A 92 -0.93 -12.25 -5.22
CA PHE A 92 -0.09 -12.71 -4.13
C PHE A 92 -0.23 -14.23 -3.87
N ILE A 93 -1.47 -14.72 -3.77
CA ILE A 93 -1.75 -16.13 -3.51
C ILE A 93 -1.20 -17.02 -4.62
N ASP A 94 -1.44 -16.65 -5.88
CA ASP A 94 -0.96 -17.39 -7.04
C ASP A 94 0.57 -17.52 -7.02
N THR A 95 1.27 -16.41 -6.79
CA THR A 95 2.74 -16.37 -6.74
C THR A 95 3.31 -17.28 -5.65
N VAL A 96 2.82 -17.16 -4.41
CA VAL A 96 3.36 -17.96 -3.31
C VAL A 96 2.94 -19.42 -3.40
N THR A 97 1.76 -19.70 -3.96
CA THR A 97 1.28 -21.09 -4.14
C THR A 97 1.99 -21.77 -5.30
N GLU A 98 2.28 -21.09 -6.40
CA GLU A 98 3.09 -21.62 -7.50
C GLU A 98 4.49 -22.03 -7.02
N TYR A 99 5.09 -21.20 -6.15
CA TYR A 99 6.44 -21.46 -5.64
C TYR A 99 6.50 -22.54 -4.57
N TYR A 100 5.61 -22.51 -3.57
CA TYR A 100 5.67 -23.41 -2.40
C TYR A 100 4.81 -24.66 -2.54
N GLY A 101 3.80 -24.66 -3.40
CA GLY A 101 2.84 -25.78 -3.53
C GLY A 101 2.16 -26.12 -2.21
N ASP A 102 2.25 -27.38 -1.81
CA ASP A 102 1.66 -27.89 -0.56
C ASP A 102 2.40 -27.41 0.72
N ASN A 103 3.53 -26.72 0.58
CA ASN A 103 4.34 -26.23 1.70
C ASN A 103 3.95 -24.83 2.21
N VAL A 104 2.94 -24.20 1.63
CA VAL A 104 2.37 -22.95 2.15
C VAL A 104 0.93 -23.19 2.62
N THR A 105 0.58 -22.60 3.75
CA THR A 105 -0.80 -22.51 4.24
C THR A 105 -1.20 -21.05 4.30
N ILE A 106 -2.29 -20.70 3.66
CA ILE A 106 -2.81 -19.32 3.61
C ILE A 106 -4.10 -19.25 4.45
N ASP A 107 -4.14 -18.30 5.39
CA ASP A 107 -5.33 -17.93 6.15
C ASP A 107 -5.76 -16.53 5.71
N GLU A 108 -6.67 -16.46 4.76
CA GLU A 108 -7.25 -15.22 4.23
C GLU A 108 -8.48 -14.82 5.04
N GLN A 109 -8.48 -13.59 5.55
CA GLN A 109 -9.59 -13.02 6.31
C GLN A 109 -9.91 -11.60 5.84
N ASN A 110 -11.22 -11.33 5.71
CA ASN A 110 -11.75 -10.04 5.28
C ASN A 110 -12.32 -9.26 6.48
N ALA A 111 -11.89 -8.02 6.63
CA ALA A 111 -12.30 -7.16 7.74
C ALA A 111 -13.62 -6.40 7.50
N GLN A 112 -14.20 -6.51 6.29
CA GLN A 112 -15.49 -5.88 5.93
C GLN A 112 -15.54 -4.37 6.18
N ASN A 113 -14.44 -3.70 5.84
CA ASN A 113 -14.23 -2.26 6.00
C ASN A 113 -14.29 -1.78 7.48
N ASP A 114 -13.91 -2.64 8.42
CA ASP A 114 -13.86 -2.31 9.85
C ASP A 114 -12.44 -2.45 10.41
N THR A 115 -11.82 -1.33 10.79
CA THR A 115 -10.44 -1.28 11.29
C THR A 115 -10.24 -2.02 12.61
N ALA A 116 -11.28 -2.13 13.44
CA ALA A 116 -11.20 -2.91 14.68
C ALA A 116 -11.20 -4.42 14.37
N THR A 117 -11.88 -4.81 13.28
CA THR A 117 -11.84 -6.17 12.76
C THR A 117 -10.46 -6.49 12.18
N CYS A 118 -9.80 -5.58 11.43
CA CYS A 118 -8.39 -5.74 11.01
C CYS A 118 -7.50 -6.04 12.21
N SER A 119 -7.60 -5.24 13.28
CA SER A 119 -6.82 -5.44 14.51
C SER A 119 -7.08 -6.80 15.17
N THR A 120 -8.30 -7.31 15.10
CA THR A 120 -8.68 -8.61 15.64
C THR A 120 -8.08 -9.76 14.82
N ILE A 121 -8.19 -9.67 13.49
CA ILE A 121 -7.63 -10.64 12.53
C ILE A 121 -6.12 -10.75 12.74
N VAL A 122 -5.41 -9.63 12.67
CA VAL A 122 -3.94 -9.61 12.78
C VAL A 122 -3.47 -10.09 14.16
N THR A 123 -4.17 -9.71 15.24
CA THR A 123 -3.87 -10.26 16.58
C THR A 123 -3.99 -11.79 16.62
N GLY A 124 -4.94 -12.34 15.85
CA GLY A 124 -5.09 -13.78 15.65
C GLY A 124 -3.85 -14.39 14.99
N PHE A 125 -3.36 -13.82 13.90
CA PHE A 125 -2.16 -14.26 13.19
C PHE A 125 -0.92 -14.22 14.11
N VAL A 126 -0.72 -13.12 14.82
CA VAL A 126 0.39 -12.97 15.78
C VAL A 126 0.32 -14.02 16.90
N SER A 127 -0.88 -14.25 17.46
CA SER A 127 -1.06 -15.23 18.54
C SER A 127 -0.80 -16.67 18.09
N ASN A 128 -0.99 -16.96 16.82
CA ASN A 128 -0.74 -18.27 16.22
C ASN A 128 0.68 -18.40 15.63
N ASN A 129 1.52 -17.37 15.78
CA ASN A 129 2.90 -17.32 15.28
C ASN A 129 2.99 -17.63 13.78
N TYR A 130 2.24 -16.91 12.95
CA TYR A 130 2.35 -17.01 11.50
C TYR A 130 3.72 -16.48 11.05
N ASP A 131 4.21 -17.01 9.93
CA ASP A 131 5.54 -16.71 9.41
C ASP A 131 5.64 -15.38 8.68
N LEU A 132 4.50 -14.92 8.09
CA LEU A 132 4.37 -13.66 7.38
C LEU A 132 2.92 -13.17 7.43
N ILE A 133 2.73 -11.85 7.41
CA ILE A 133 1.42 -11.22 7.30
C ILE A 133 1.39 -10.39 6.02
N LEU A 134 0.41 -10.66 5.14
CA LEU A 134 0.02 -9.74 4.08
C LEU A 134 -1.11 -8.84 4.60
N ALA A 135 -0.91 -7.55 4.49
CA ALA A 135 -1.90 -6.52 4.83
C ALA A 135 -2.35 -5.82 3.56
N ASN A 136 -3.57 -6.11 3.11
CA ASN A 136 -4.13 -5.54 1.90
C ASN A 136 -4.99 -4.31 2.23
N ALA A 137 -4.54 -3.16 1.81
CA ALA A 137 -4.97 -1.78 2.07
C ALA A 137 -4.36 -1.12 3.32
N THR A 138 -4.29 0.22 3.29
CA THR A 138 -3.68 1.06 4.33
C THR A 138 -4.18 0.78 5.76
N PRO A 139 -5.49 0.65 6.04
CA PRO A 139 -5.95 0.35 7.40
C PRO A 139 -5.54 -1.04 7.91
N ALA A 140 -5.43 -2.03 7.01
CA ALA A 140 -4.93 -3.36 7.34
C ALA A 140 -3.43 -3.32 7.69
N LEU A 141 -2.62 -2.56 6.93
CA LEU A 141 -1.21 -2.34 7.21
C LEU A 141 -1.01 -1.67 8.57
N GLN A 142 -1.75 -0.60 8.87
CA GLN A 142 -1.68 0.07 10.16
C GLN A 142 -2.02 -0.86 11.33
N ALA A 143 -3.03 -1.72 11.17
CA ALA A 143 -3.38 -2.73 12.16
C ALA A 143 -2.27 -3.77 12.36
N ALA A 144 -1.61 -4.21 11.28
CA ALA A 144 -0.53 -5.18 11.31
C ALA A 144 0.71 -4.62 12.05
N VAL A 145 1.14 -3.41 11.70
CA VAL A 145 2.27 -2.74 12.35
C VAL A 145 2.02 -2.47 13.83
N ALA A 146 0.78 -2.13 14.19
CA ALA A 146 0.41 -1.95 15.60
C ALA A 146 0.42 -3.25 16.42
N ALA A 147 0.29 -4.42 15.77
CA ALA A 147 0.16 -5.72 16.44
C ALA A 147 1.50 -6.43 16.64
N THR A 148 2.49 -6.24 15.77
CA THR A 148 3.77 -6.94 15.84
C THR A 148 4.93 -6.12 15.30
N SER A 149 6.12 -6.30 15.91
CA SER A 149 7.41 -5.85 15.40
C SER A 149 8.34 -7.01 15.02
N ASP A 150 7.88 -8.25 15.16
CA ASP A 150 8.71 -9.44 15.03
C ASP A 150 8.38 -10.24 13.77
N ILE A 151 7.09 -10.35 13.41
CA ILE A 151 6.64 -11.03 12.19
C ILE A 151 6.83 -10.09 11.01
N PRO A 152 7.44 -10.53 9.89
CA PRO A 152 7.51 -9.72 8.68
C PRO A 152 6.11 -9.40 8.14
N ILE A 153 5.92 -8.15 7.74
CA ILE A 153 4.68 -7.63 7.19
C ILE A 153 4.95 -7.16 5.76
N LEU A 154 4.13 -7.61 4.83
CA LEU A 154 4.05 -7.03 3.50
C LEU A 154 2.72 -6.30 3.36
N GLY A 155 2.76 -5.03 2.93
CA GLY A 155 1.60 -4.32 2.48
C GLY A 155 1.38 -4.55 0.98
N THR A 156 0.14 -4.56 0.53
CA THR A 156 -0.22 -4.39 -0.87
C THR A 156 -1.42 -3.44 -0.95
N SER A 157 -1.62 -2.79 -2.08
CA SER A 157 -2.67 -1.77 -2.22
C SER A 157 -2.59 -0.69 -1.13
N VAL A 158 -1.37 -0.23 -0.85
CA VAL A 158 -1.07 0.83 0.12
C VAL A 158 -0.56 2.03 -0.64
N THR A 159 -1.32 3.11 -0.63
CA THR A 159 -1.06 4.28 -1.46
C THR A 159 0.26 4.97 -1.13
N ASP A 160 0.47 5.34 0.14
CA ASP A 160 1.69 6.01 0.58
C ASP A 160 2.16 5.49 1.95
N TYR A 161 3.30 4.81 1.96
CA TYR A 161 3.85 4.20 3.18
C TYR A 161 4.34 5.22 4.19
N ALA A 162 4.84 6.38 3.73
CA ALA A 162 5.28 7.43 4.62
C ALA A 162 4.10 7.97 5.45
N THR A 163 2.98 8.26 4.80
CA THR A 163 1.75 8.70 5.46
C THR A 163 1.12 7.58 6.30
N ALA A 164 1.05 6.36 5.76
CA ALA A 164 0.44 5.22 6.46
C ALA A 164 1.13 4.89 7.79
N LEU A 165 2.45 5.09 7.87
CA LEU A 165 3.31 4.71 9.01
C LEU A 165 3.87 5.91 9.77
N ASP A 166 3.51 7.16 9.43
CA ASP A 166 3.99 8.41 10.05
C ASP A 166 5.53 8.51 10.02
N LEU A 167 6.13 8.30 8.82
CA LEU A 167 7.59 8.31 8.62
C LEU A 167 8.07 9.68 8.14
N ASP A 168 8.87 10.38 8.96
CA ASP A 168 9.41 11.72 8.64
C ASP A 168 10.47 11.71 7.52
N ASP A 169 11.32 10.67 7.45
CA ASP A 169 12.46 10.56 6.54
C ASP A 169 12.38 9.26 5.70
N PHE A 170 11.32 9.12 4.88
CA PHE A 170 11.15 7.96 4.02
C PHE A 170 12.05 8.04 2.78
N ASP A 171 12.89 7.02 2.56
CA ASP A 171 13.85 6.93 1.44
C ASP A 171 13.58 5.77 0.47
N GLY A 172 12.37 5.18 0.55
CA GLY A 172 11.97 4.02 -0.24
C GLY A 172 11.97 2.71 0.56
N THR A 173 12.52 2.73 1.78
CA THR A 173 12.46 1.61 2.72
C THR A 173 11.85 2.10 4.04
N THR A 174 11.11 1.23 4.74
CA THR A 174 10.49 1.64 6.01
C THR A 174 11.46 1.56 7.19
N GLY A 175 12.52 0.74 7.08
CA GLY A 175 13.45 0.46 8.18
C GLY A 175 12.81 -0.30 9.35
N MET A 176 11.59 -0.80 9.17
CA MET A 176 10.79 -1.57 10.13
C MET A 176 10.66 -3.03 9.66
N ASN A 177 9.91 -3.87 10.39
CA ASN A 177 9.52 -5.20 9.91
C ASN A 177 8.44 -5.15 8.81
N VAL A 178 8.51 -4.17 7.92
CA VAL A 178 7.49 -3.85 6.92
C VAL A 178 8.15 -3.52 5.57
N SER A 179 7.62 -4.07 4.50
CA SER A 179 7.78 -3.65 3.11
C SER A 179 6.48 -3.88 2.34
N GLY A 180 6.52 -3.91 1.03
CA GLY A 180 5.38 -4.25 0.18
C GLY A 180 5.29 -3.42 -1.08
N THR A 181 4.08 -3.30 -1.64
CA THR A 181 3.80 -2.63 -2.90
C THR A 181 2.81 -1.48 -2.74
N SER A 182 2.99 -0.44 -3.55
CA SER A 182 2.13 0.74 -3.57
C SER A 182 1.19 0.70 -4.77
N ASP A 183 -0.04 1.17 -4.57
CA ASP A 183 -1.05 1.37 -5.62
C ASP A 183 -1.17 2.83 -6.07
N LEU A 184 -0.22 3.68 -5.69
CA LEU A 184 -0.26 5.11 -6.04
C LEU A 184 -0.02 5.31 -7.54
N ALA A 185 -1.08 5.67 -8.26
CA ALA A 185 -0.97 6.20 -9.62
C ALA A 185 -0.46 7.66 -9.59
N PRO A 186 0.17 8.16 -10.68
CA PRO A 186 0.68 9.52 -10.74
C PRO A 186 -0.44 10.57 -10.63
N LEU A 187 -0.53 11.26 -9.50
CA LEU A 187 -1.60 12.22 -9.21
C LEU A 187 -1.54 13.48 -10.07
N ASP A 188 -0.34 13.90 -10.47
CA ASP A 188 -0.14 14.98 -11.45
C ASP A 188 -0.78 14.64 -12.81
N GLN A 189 -0.62 13.38 -13.26
CA GLN A 189 -1.23 12.94 -14.50
C GLN A 189 -2.75 12.70 -14.37
N GLN A 190 -3.26 12.38 -13.18
CA GLN A 190 -4.70 12.32 -12.93
C GLN A 190 -5.35 13.72 -13.02
N GLU A 191 -4.66 14.74 -12.52
CA GLU A 191 -5.11 16.12 -12.69
C GLU A 191 -5.05 16.54 -14.15
N ASP A 192 -3.93 16.29 -14.84
CA ASP A 192 -3.78 16.52 -16.28
C ASP A 192 -4.92 15.87 -17.10
N MET A 193 -5.32 14.64 -16.75
CA MET A 193 -6.44 13.92 -17.37
C MET A 193 -7.79 14.64 -17.18
N ILE A 194 -8.05 15.18 -16.00
CA ILE A 194 -9.25 15.98 -15.73
C ILE A 194 -9.29 17.21 -16.66
N LEU A 195 -8.16 17.91 -16.77
CA LEU A 195 -8.07 19.11 -17.60
C LEU A 195 -8.07 18.81 -19.09
N GLU A 196 -7.51 17.68 -19.51
CA GLU A 196 -7.57 17.20 -20.90
C GLU A 196 -9.00 16.93 -21.33
N LEU A 197 -9.75 16.16 -20.53
CA LEU A 197 -11.12 15.73 -20.86
C LEU A 197 -12.16 16.79 -20.57
N CYS A 198 -11.91 17.69 -19.63
CA CYS A 198 -12.82 18.76 -19.22
C CYS A 198 -12.13 20.14 -19.28
N PRO A 199 -11.70 20.63 -20.47
CA PRO A 199 -10.89 21.86 -20.59
C PRO A 199 -11.63 23.13 -20.16
N ASP A 200 -12.94 23.10 -20.08
CA ASP A 200 -13.80 24.22 -19.66
C ASP A 200 -14.27 24.08 -18.20
N VAL A 201 -13.67 23.17 -17.40
CA VAL A 201 -14.06 22.95 -16.00
C VAL A 201 -13.91 24.24 -15.19
N GLU A 202 -14.97 24.63 -14.49
CA GLU A 202 -14.94 25.81 -13.61
C GLU A 202 -14.61 25.41 -12.17
N LYS A 203 -15.08 24.22 -11.72
CA LYS A 203 -14.86 23.76 -10.34
C LYS A 203 -14.91 22.21 -10.23
N VAL A 204 -13.88 21.66 -9.60
CA VAL A 204 -13.76 20.22 -9.29
C VAL A 204 -14.23 19.94 -7.87
N ALA A 205 -15.05 18.91 -7.69
CA ALA A 205 -15.33 18.35 -6.37
C ALA A 205 -14.30 17.25 -6.06
N VAL A 206 -13.54 17.39 -5.01
CA VAL A 206 -12.68 16.33 -4.46
C VAL A 206 -13.46 15.59 -3.39
N VAL A 207 -13.82 14.33 -3.66
CA VAL A 207 -14.76 13.56 -2.84
C VAL A 207 -14.10 12.32 -2.27
N TYR A 208 -14.08 12.15 -0.95
CA TYR A 208 -13.37 11.02 -0.34
C TYR A 208 -13.85 10.70 1.08
N CYS A 209 -13.45 9.51 1.56
CA CYS A 209 -13.66 9.06 2.93
C CYS A 209 -12.62 9.67 3.87
N SER A 210 -13.05 10.55 4.78
CA SER A 210 -12.18 11.23 5.73
C SER A 210 -11.55 10.33 6.80
N SER A 211 -12.00 9.08 6.92
CA SER A 211 -11.43 8.09 7.84
C SER A 211 -10.31 7.25 7.22
N GLU A 212 -10.02 7.42 5.92
CA GLU A 212 -8.98 6.71 5.19
C GLU A 212 -7.78 7.63 4.92
N ALA A 213 -6.63 7.30 5.53
CA ALA A 213 -5.42 8.12 5.41
C ALA A 213 -4.88 8.19 3.96
N ASN A 214 -5.02 7.11 3.18
CA ASN A 214 -4.70 7.06 1.75
C ASN A 214 -5.53 8.06 0.95
N SER A 215 -6.82 8.16 1.22
CA SER A 215 -7.73 9.06 0.52
C SER A 215 -7.44 10.52 0.85
N VAL A 216 -7.19 10.83 2.14
CA VAL A 216 -6.79 12.18 2.60
C VAL A 216 -5.50 12.61 1.93
N TYR A 217 -4.46 11.74 1.90
CA TYR A 217 -3.18 12.04 1.24
C TYR A 217 -3.35 12.39 -0.24
N GLN A 218 -4.08 11.58 -0.99
CA GLN A 218 -4.31 11.82 -2.42
C GLN A 218 -5.11 13.10 -2.66
N ALA A 219 -6.12 13.37 -1.82
CA ALA A 219 -6.91 14.60 -1.88
C ALA A 219 -6.03 15.84 -1.67
N ASP A 220 -5.22 15.88 -0.62
CA ASP A 220 -4.30 16.98 -0.34
C ASP A 220 -3.34 17.27 -1.52
N VAL A 221 -2.86 16.18 -2.19
CA VAL A 221 -1.93 16.32 -3.33
C VAL A 221 -2.64 16.82 -4.57
N ILE A 222 -3.80 16.27 -4.95
CA ILE A 222 -4.54 16.69 -6.15
C ILE A 222 -5.03 18.12 -6.01
N GLU A 223 -5.45 18.54 -4.82
CA GLU A 223 -5.84 19.91 -4.51
C GLU A 223 -4.68 20.90 -4.73
N GLY A 224 -3.45 20.46 -4.40
CA GLY A 224 -2.23 21.21 -4.69
C GLY A 224 -2.01 21.44 -6.18
N TYR A 225 -2.20 20.42 -7.03
CA TYR A 225 -2.09 20.55 -8.49
C TYR A 225 -3.19 21.42 -9.08
N LEU A 226 -4.44 21.26 -8.64
CA LEU A 226 -5.56 22.14 -9.05
C LEU A 226 -5.30 23.61 -8.69
N ASP A 227 -4.69 23.88 -7.52
CA ASP A 227 -4.29 25.22 -7.10
C ASP A 227 -3.17 25.79 -8.00
N GLU A 228 -2.18 24.97 -8.40
CA GLU A 228 -1.06 25.38 -9.27
C GLU A 228 -1.58 25.77 -10.67
N ASP A 229 -2.57 25.06 -11.21
CA ASP A 229 -3.18 25.35 -12.51
C ASP A 229 -4.34 26.35 -12.44
N GLY A 230 -4.69 26.79 -11.23
CA GLY A 230 -5.67 27.85 -10.99
C GLY A 230 -7.11 27.39 -11.21
N VAL A 231 -7.38 26.10 -11.09
CA VAL A 231 -8.71 25.49 -11.14
C VAL A 231 -9.36 25.58 -9.77
N ALA A 232 -10.60 26.05 -9.70
CA ALA A 232 -11.30 26.06 -8.43
C ALA A 232 -11.73 24.63 -8.02
N TRP A 233 -11.63 24.34 -6.75
CA TRP A 233 -12.06 23.05 -6.21
C TRP A 233 -12.84 23.22 -4.90
N ALA A 234 -13.47 22.15 -4.44
CA ALA A 234 -14.07 22.07 -3.12
C ALA A 234 -14.08 20.62 -2.63
N GLU A 235 -13.77 20.50 -1.35
CA GLU A 235 -13.71 19.24 -0.62
C GLU A 235 -15.12 18.79 -0.16
N PHE A 236 -15.41 17.50 -0.39
CA PHE A 236 -16.65 16.85 0.03
C PHE A 236 -16.32 15.52 0.69
N THR A 237 -16.41 15.44 1.99
CA THR A 237 -16.01 14.24 2.73
C THR A 237 -17.20 13.50 3.34
N PHE A 238 -17.09 12.18 3.38
CA PHE A 238 -17.96 11.30 4.12
C PHE A 238 -17.13 10.49 5.12
N ALA A 239 -17.75 10.03 6.19
CA ALA A 239 -17.07 9.22 7.20
C ALA A 239 -17.30 7.72 7.00
N ASP A 240 -18.43 7.37 6.39
CA ASP A 240 -18.81 6.02 5.99
C ASP A 240 -19.81 6.07 4.83
N SER A 241 -20.16 4.90 4.26
CA SER A 241 -21.05 4.81 3.10
C SER A 241 -22.47 5.33 3.31
N ASN A 242 -22.94 5.50 4.56
CA ASN A 242 -24.29 6.01 4.82
C ASN A 242 -24.45 7.48 4.44
N ASP A 243 -23.38 8.27 4.56
CA ASP A 243 -23.39 9.70 4.24
C ASP A 243 -23.10 9.97 2.77
N MET A 244 -22.52 9.00 2.02
CA MET A 244 -22.02 9.15 0.67
C MET A 244 -23.05 9.73 -0.30
N GLN A 245 -24.28 9.21 -0.32
CA GLN A 245 -25.35 9.73 -1.18
C GLN A 245 -25.60 11.23 -0.95
N SER A 246 -25.61 11.68 0.30
CA SER A 246 -25.83 13.08 0.63
C SER A 246 -24.68 13.97 0.20
N VAL A 247 -23.46 13.46 0.33
CA VAL A 247 -22.20 14.14 -0.05
C VAL A 247 -22.13 14.30 -1.57
N ILE A 248 -22.38 13.23 -2.34
CA ILE A 248 -22.41 13.29 -3.80
C ILE A 248 -23.48 14.26 -4.30
N ASN A 249 -24.69 14.24 -3.75
CA ASN A 249 -25.72 15.22 -4.10
C ASN A 249 -25.30 16.67 -3.81
N SER A 250 -24.48 16.91 -2.80
CA SER A 250 -23.95 18.23 -2.52
C SER A 250 -22.86 18.62 -3.54
N ALA A 251 -21.98 17.69 -3.88
CA ALA A 251 -20.91 17.88 -4.86
C ALA A 251 -21.46 18.27 -6.25
N VAL A 252 -22.42 17.49 -6.78
CA VAL A 252 -23.03 17.78 -8.10
C VAL A 252 -23.86 19.05 -8.16
N ALA A 253 -24.24 19.62 -7.01
CA ALA A 253 -24.95 20.89 -6.93
C ALA A 253 -24.02 22.10 -7.02
N GLU A 254 -22.72 21.93 -6.79
CA GLU A 254 -21.73 23.02 -6.67
C GLU A 254 -20.59 22.92 -7.68
N CYS A 255 -20.33 21.73 -8.27
CA CYS A 255 -19.16 21.46 -9.08
C CYS A 255 -19.54 20.83 -10.42
N ASP A 256 -18.66 20.99 -11.41
CA ASP A 256 -18.88 20.54 -12.80
C ASP A 256 -18.31 19.14 -13.04
N VAL A 257 -17.32 18.76 -12.24
CA VAL A 257 -16.56 17.51 -12.33
C VAL A 257 -16.39 16.95 -10.90
N ILE A 258 -16.36 15.63 -10.77
CA ILE A 258 -16.01 14.95 -9.53
C ILE A 258 -14.70 14.19 -9.72
N TYR A 259 -13.80 14.32 -8.76
CA TYR A 259 -12.64 13.44 -8.58
C TYR A 259 -12.80 12.63 -7.29
N ILE A 260 -12.60 11.32 -7.37
CA ILE A 260 -12.61 10.40 -6.24
C ILE A 260 -11.28 9.64 -6.27
N PRO A 261 -10.37 9.86 -5.29
CA PRO A 261 -9.10 9.14 -5.23
C PRO A 261 -9.31 7.64 -5.04
N THR A 262 -8.23 6.86 -5.01
CA THR A 262 -8.28 5.45 -4.59
C THR A 262 -8.77 5.39 -3.13
N ASP A 263 -10.05 5.03 -2.97
CA ASP A 263 -10.82 5.10 -1.73
C ASP A 263 -11.63 3.80 -1.56
N ASN A 264 -11.32 3.01 -0.54
CA ASN A 264 -11.91 1.68 -0.37
C ASN A 264 -13.42 1.73 -0.05
N THR A 265 -13.84 2.76 0.69
CA THR A 265 -15.26 2.95 1.00
C THR A 265 -16.03 3.37 -0.25
N ALA A 266 -15.45 4.27 -1.07
CA ALA A 266 -16.04 4.66 -2.35
C ALA A 266 -16.08 3.48 -3.33
N ALA A 267 -14.97 2.74 -3.51
CA ALA A 267 -14.85 1.60 -4.41
C ALA A 267 -15.97 0.57 -4.18
N SER A 268 -16.21 0.22 -2.92
CA SER A 268 -17.28 -0.69 -2.53
C SER A 268 -18.71 -0.14 -2.76
N ASN A 269 -18.86 1.14 -3.14
CA ASN A 269 -20.16 1.83 -3.19
C ASN A 269 -20.34 2.71 -4.45
N MET A 270 -19.53 2.53 -5.51
CA MET A 270 -19.54 3.37 -6.71
C MET A 270 -20.90 3.43 -7.43
N THR A 271 -21.74 2.41 -7.29
CA THR A 271 -23.13 2.44 -7.79
C THR A 271 -23.95 3.62 -7.20
N ILE A 272 -23.62 4.10 -5.99
CA ILE A 272 -24.26 5.30 -5.43
C ILE A 272 -23.87 6.54 -6.24
N VAL A 273 -22.60 6.60 -6.65
CA VAL A 273 -22.06 7.72 -7.45
C VAL A 273 -22.70 7.73 -8.83
N SER A 274 -22.61 6.63 -9.59
CA SER A 274 -23.15 6.54 -10.96
C SER A 274 -24.64 6.85 -11.03
N ASN A 275 -25.45 6.34 -10.10
CA ASN A 275 -26.88 6.62 -10.04
C ASN A 275 -27.23 8.11 -9.89
N ILE A 276 -26.33 8.93 -9.39
CA ILE A 276 -26.52 10.38 -9.20
C ILE A 276 -25.90 11.16 -10.36
N THR A 277 -24.68 10.82 -10.75
CA THR A 277 -23.86 11.62 -11.67
C THR A 277 -24.19 11.39 -13.12
N GLU A 278 -24.40 10.14 -13.54
CA GLU A 278 -24.72 9.75 -14.91
C GLU A 278 -25.99 10.45 -15.46
N PRO A 279 -27.16 10.44 -14.76
CA PRO A 279 -28.35 11.13 -15.24
C PRO A 279 -28.19 12.65 -15.33
N LEU A 280 -27.21 13.22 -14.65
CA LEU A 280 -26.90 14.65 -14.65
C LEU A 280 -25.84 15.02 -15.67
N GLY A 281 -25.18 14.04 -16.29
CA GLY A 281 -24.08 14.24 -17.23
C GLY A 281 -22.83 14.81 -16.59
N ILE A 282 -22.57 14.47 -15.30
CA ILE A 282 -21.40 14.94 -14.55
C ILE A 282 -20.24 13.94 -14.73
N PRO A 283 -19.10 14.35 -15.29
CA PRO A 283 -17.91 13.51 -15.38
C PRO A 283 -17.36 13.15 -14.00
N VAL A 284 -17.00 11.87 -13.80
CA VAL A 284 -16.39 11.37 -12.57
C VAL A 284 -15.06 10.72 -12.92
N PHE A 285 -13.97 11.24 -12.35
CA PHE A 285 -12.63 10.69 -12.47
C PHE A 285 -12.30 9.92 -11.20
N CYS A 286 -11.77 8.72 -11.37
CA CYS A 286 -11.47 7.83 -10.26
C CYS A 286 -9.98 7.53 -10.15
N GLY A 287 -9.53 7.19 -8.93
CA GLY A 287 -8.15 6.84 -8.66
C GLY A 287 -7.73 5.47 -9.20
N GLU A 288 -8.71 4.61 -9.60
CA GLU A 288 -8.43 3.25 -10.07
C GLU A 288 -9.54 2.70 -10.98
N GLU A 289 -9.22 1.59 -11.69
CA GLU A 289 -10.01 0.99 -12.76
C GLU A 289 -11.40 0.51 -12.31
N ASN A 290 -11.46 -0.25 -11.21
CA ASN A 290 -12.73 -0.87 -10.79
C ASN A 290 -13.76 0.16 -10.32
N MET A 291 -13.31 1.24 -9.68
CA MET A 291 -14.19 2.38 -9.41
C MET A 291 -14.74 2.99 -10.70
N THR A 292 -13.88 3.11 -11.72
CA THR A 292 -14.23 3.67 -13.02
C THR A 292 -15.20 2.76 -13.76
N SER A 293 -14.98 1.44 -13.75
CA SER A 293 -15.86 0.47 -14.42
C SER A 293 -17.29 0.50 -13.90
N VAL A 294 -17.46 0.73 -12.57
CA VAL A 294 -18.78 0.73 -11.92
C VAL A 294 -19.46 2.09 -11.96
N GLY A 295 -18.71 3.19 -11.87
CA GLY A 295 -19.36 4.49 -11.66
C GLY A 295 -18.53 5.72 -12.01
N GLY A 296 -17.43 5.57 -12.72
CA GLY A 296 -16.58 6.65 -13.20
C GLY A 296 -16.55 6.77 -14.72
N LEU A 297 -15.92 7.87 -15.18
CA LEU A 297 -15.65 8.13 -16.60
C LEU A 297 -14.30 7.59 -17.02
N ALA A 298 -13.25 7.99 -16.32
CA ALA A 298 -11.85 7.69 -16.68
C ALA A 298 -10.94 7.61 -15.47
N THR A 299 -9.82 6.91 -15.65
CA THR A 299 -8.77 6.70 -14.67
C THR A 299 -7.40 6.55 -15.34
N LEU A 300 -6.35 6.65 -14.53
CA LEU A 300 -5.04 6.08 -14.83
C LEU A 300 -4.93 4.75 -14.10
N SER A 301 -5.01 3.65 -14.82
CA SER A 301 -5.02 2.31 -14.26
C SER A 301 -3.62 1.78 -14.01
N ILE A 302 -3.49 1.01 -12.92
CA ILE A 302 -2.38 0.11 -12.64
C ILE A 302 -2.94 -1.30 -12.47
N SER A 303 -2.12 -2.31 -12.69
CA SER A 303 -2.53 -3.70 -12.43
C SER A 303 -2.43 -4.04 -10.94
N TYR A 304 -3.56 -4.20 -10.26
CA TYR A 304 -3.61 -4.66 -8.88
C TYR A 304 -3.14 -6.11 -8.73
N TYR A 305 -3.41 -6.95 -9.72
CA TYR A 305 -2.87 -8.31 -9.76
C TYR A 305 -1.34 -8.30 -9.76
N ASP A 306 -0.70 -7.45 -10.58
CA ASP A 306 0.77 -7.41 -10.68
C ASP A 306 1.43 -6.86 -9.40
N ILE A 307 0.82 -5.89 -8.71
CA ILE A 307 1.34 -5.47 -7.41
C ILE A 307 1.18 -6.56 -6.34
N GLY A 308 0.15 -7.39 -6.45
CA GLY A 308 -0.01 -8.61 -5.66
C GLY A 308 1.09 -9.63 -5.94
N VAL A 309 1.37 -9.90 -7.23
CA VAL A 309 2.49 -10.77 -7.67
C VAL A 309 3.82 -10.27 -7.11
N ALA A 310 4.11 -8.98 -7.24
CA ALA A 310 5.34 -8.40 -6.71
C ALA A 310 5.45 -8.54 -5.18
N ALA A 311 4.36 -8.39 -4.44
CA ALA A 311 4.34 -8.67 -3.00
C ALA A 311 4.57 -10.17 -2.70
N GLY A 312 4.06 -11.06 -3.54
CA GLY A 312 4.31 -12.51 -3.47
C GLY A 312 5.79 -12.88 -3.68
N GLU A 313 6.46 -12.24 -4.65
CA GLU A 313 7.90 -12.39 -4.87
C GLU A 313 8.71 -11.91 -3.65
N MET A 314 8.33 -10.78 -3.04
CA MET A 314 8.93 -10.32 -1.79
C MET A 314 8.74 -11.33 -0.64
N ALA A 315 7.57 -11.96 -0.55
CA ALA A 315 7.30 -12.99 0.45
C ALA A 315 8.22 -14.21 0.28
N ILE A 316 8.45 -14.65 -0.96
CA ILE A 316 9.38 -15.73 -1.29
C ILE A 316 10.80 -15.36 -0.86
N ASP A 317 11.25 -14.14 -1.16
CA ASP A 317 12.58 -13.66 -0.77
C ASP A 317 12.77 -13.65 0.75
N ILE A 318 11.76 -13.22 1.49
CA ILE A 318 11.79 -13.20 2.96
C ILE A 318 11.83 -14.62 3.52
N LEU A 319 10.91 -15.48 3.08
CA LEU A 319 10.70 -16.80 3.67
C LEU A 319 11.76 -17.83 3.26
N SER A 320 12.18 -17.83 1.97
CA SER A 320 13.15 -18.80 1.45
C SER A 320 14.60 -18.35 1.58
N ASN A 321 14.87 -17.05 1.37
CA ASN A 321 16.23 -16.53 1.34
C ASN A 321 16.64 -15.87 2.66
N GLY A 322 15.68 -15.64 3.58
CA GLY A 322 15.91 -14.96 4.85
C GLY A 322 16.25 -13.47 4.66
N THR A 323 15.75 -12.87 3.58
CA THR A 323 15.94 -11.45 3.30
C THR A 323 15.30 -10.62 4.42
N ASP A 324 16.04 -9.65 4.94
CA ASP A 324 15.53 -8.75 5.97
C ASP A 324 14.49 -7.79 5.35
N VAL A 325 13.24 -7.93 5.73
CA VAL A 325 12.12 -7.13 5.21
C VAL A 325 12.37 -5.62 5.34
N SER A 326 13.09 -5.18 6.37
CA SER A 326 13.42 -3.76 6.59
C SER A 326 14.30 -3.15 5.50
N THR A 327 14.95 -3.98 4.69
CA THR A 327 15.86 -3.56 3.63
C THR A 327 15.23 -3.64 2.23
N ILE A 328 14.05 -4.24 2.12
CA ILE A 328 13.33 -4.36 0.85
C ILE A 328 12.65 -3.02 0.55
N PRO A 329 12.95 -2.38 -0.59
CA PRO A 329 12.27 -1.13 -0.96
C PRO A 329 10.80 -1.39 -1.31
N ILE A 330 9.96 -0.38 -1.12
CA ILE A 330 8.58 -0.42 -1.59
C ILE A 330 8.56 -0.53 -3.10
N GLY A 331 7.77 -1.49 -3.61
CA GLY A 331 7.53 -1.68 -5.04
C GLY A 331 6.42 -0.77 -5.55
N TYR A 332 6.53 -0.34 -6.80
CA TYR A 332 5.53 0.47 -7.50
C TYR A 332 5.18 -0.21 -8.82
N ALA A 333 3.96 0.03 -9.33
CA ALA A 333 3.57 -0.41 -10.65
C ALA A 333 4.50 0.20 -11.71
N GLU A 334 4.90 -0.60 -12.71
CA GLU A 334 5.83 -0.18 -13.76
C GLU A 334 5.11 0.60 -14.88
N GLU A 335 3.86 0.27 -15.15
CA GLU A 335 3.05 0.83 -16.24
C GLU A 335 1.75 1.43 -15.72
N VAL A 336 1.32 2.51 -16.38
CA VAL A 336 0.07 3.22 -16.11
C VAL A 336 -0.67 3.36 -17.44
N THR A 337 -1.93 2.97 -17.48
CA THR A 337 -2.76 3.03 -18.69
C THR A 337 -3.89 4.03 -18.50
N LYS A 338 -4.16 4.87 -19.53
CA LYS A 338 -5.34 5.71 -19.58
C LYS A 338 -6.54 4.86 -19.96
N GLU A 339 -7.48 4.70 -19.05
CA GLU A 339 -8.65 3.87 -19.24
C GLU A 339 -9.95 4.62 -18.99
N TYR A 340 -11.03 4.16 -19.62
CA TYR A 340 -12.32 4.78 -19.48
C TYR A 340 -13.48 3.78 -19.55
N ASN A 341 -14.58 4.13 -18.92
CA ASN A 341 -15.85 3.40 -18.98
C ASN A 341 -16.65 3.87 -20.22
N ALA A 342 -16.75 3.00 -21.22
CA ALA A 342 -17.41 3.33 -22.49
C ALA A 342 -18.92 3.59 -22.33
N GLU A 343 -19.60 2.87 -21.44
CA GLU A 343 -21.02 3.05 -21.17
C GLU A 343 -21.29 4.39 -20.49
N TYR A 344 -20.46 4.74 -19.51
CA TYR A 344 -20.56 6.02 -18.81
C TYR A 344 -20.28 7.20 -19.76
N ALA A 345 -19.24 7.09 -20.61
CA ALA A 345 -18.91 8.09 -21.61
C ALA A 345 -20.08 8.31 -22.61
N GLU A 346 -20.70 7.22 -23.11
CA GLU A 346 -21.90 7.29 -23.97
C GLU A 346 -23.09 7.95 -23.25
N ALA A 347 -23.33 7.58 -22.00
CA ALA A 347 -24.46 8.09 -21.21
C ALA A 347 -24.36 9.60 -20.96
N ILE A 348 -23.15 10.12 -20.70
CA ILE A 348 -22.94 11.57 -20.53
C ILE A 348 -22.67 12.32 -21.85
N GLY A 349 -22.53 11.58 -22.98
CA GLY A 349 -22.30 12.15 -24.30
C GLY A 349 -20.89 12.67 -24.55
N MET A 350 -19.89 12.09 -23.90
CA MET A 350 -18.48 12.48 -24.05
C MET A 350 -17.78 11.58 -25.08
N GLU A 351 -17.04 12.18 -26.02
CA GLU A 351 -16.16 11.48 -26.95
C GLU A 351 -14.76 11.36 -26.33
N MET A 352 -14.25 10.14 -26.23
CA MET A 352 -12.94 9.88 -25.63
C MET A 352 -11.82 9.95 -26.68
N PRO A 353 -10.63 10.47 -26.32
CA PRO A 353 -9.46 10.46 -27.20
C PRO A 353 -8.98 9.05 -27.56
N ASP A 354 -8.27 8.92 -28.69
CA ASP A 354 -7.82 7.63 -29.23
C ASP A 354 -6.77 6.91 -28.36
N ASP A 355 -6.14 7.61 -27.42
CA ASP A 355 -5.13 7.08 -26.49
C ASP A 355 -5.72 6.56 -25.17
N TYR A 356 -7.04 6.66 -25.00
CA TYR A 356 -7.77 6.05 -23.90
C TYR A 356 -8.29 4.68 -24.31
N VAL A 357 -8.07 3.68 -23.46
CA VAL A 357 -8.52 2.30 -23.68
C VAL A 357 -9.85 2.07 -22.96
N PRO A 358 -10.88 1.51 -23.62
CA PRO A 358 -12.11 1.16 -22.92
C PRO A 358 -11.82 0.00 -21.94
N ILE A 359 -12.32 0.15 -20.71
CA ILE A 359 -12.30 -0.93 -19.72
C ILE A 359 -13.17 -2.08 -20.23
N GLU A 360 -12.64 -3.31 -20.20
CA GLU A 360 -13.39 -4.51 -20.54
C GLU A 360 -14.39 -4.82 -19.42
N THR A 361 -15.69 -4.79 -19.72
CA THR A 361 -16.73 -5.21 -18.79
C THR A 361 -17.11 -6.67 -19.06
N ASP A 362 -17.28 -7.47 -18.01
CA ASP A 362 -17.59 -8.92 -18.11
C ASP A 362 -18.95 -9.26 -18.76
N ASP A 363 -19.65 -8.29 -19.35
CA ASP A 363 -20.99 -8.47 -19.94
C ASP A 363 -21.00 -9.01 -21.39
N GLU A 364 -19.87 -9.49 -21.95
CA GLU A 364 -19.80 -10.14 -23.28
C GLU A 364 -19.62 -11.67 -23.20
N GLU A 365 -20.40 -12.41 -22.38
CA GLU A 365 -20.62 -13.86 -22.56
C GLU A 365 -22.12 -14.21 -22.81
#